data_71f4901d955cd95e1597edcf3650064a
#
_entry.id   71f4901d955cd95e1597edcf3650064a
#
_cell.length_a   1.000
_cell.length_b   1.000
_cell.length_c   1.000
_cell.angle_alpha   90.00
_cell.angle_beta   90.00
_cell.angle_gamma   90.00
#
_symmetry.space_group_name_H-M   'P 1'
#
loop_
_entity.id
_entity.type
_entity.pdbx_description
1 polymer ?
#
loop_
_entity_poly.entity_id
_entity_poly.type
_entity_poly.pdbx_seq_one_letter_code
_entity_poly.pdbx_strand_id
1 'polypeptide(L)'
;MFGITPSSRLRPSPFYAATLAEGVTAFTTYNHMLMPTSFGHPEEEYWRIIRGVSMWDVAVERQVQLQGPDAGRLAQILTARDLTSCRVGQGKYVPLCNHDGILINDPILLKLADDLYWLSIADSNIWFWARAIAAERGLNVQVSEPDVSPLAVQGPQAEDVVAALFGESVRSMKYFWFRQTELQGIPVVLARSGWSKQGGFELYLMDGSQGTALWNIVREAGKPWGIGPGAPNACERIESGLLSYGGDSDDTTNPYEVRLGKYIDLHAPDDVVGIQALRRIHTAGPRRQQLGVKLDGDQPTALGFHWHAIHKEGQRVGDLTNCVWSHRLHHNIGFGLVAADCQPGDRVVVHKEGQQQPGTLQALPFI
;
A
#
# COMPACT_ATOMS: atom_id res chain seq x y z
N MET A 1 2.78 -18.14 21.14
CA MET A 1 2.60 -16.70 20.88
C MET A 1 3.99 -16.10 20.82
N PHE A 2 4.38 -15.46 19.71
CA PHE A 2 5.67 -14.80 19.60
C PHE A 2 5.53 -13.36 20.10
N GLY A 3 6.42 -12.95 21.02
CA GLY A 3 6.47 -11.55 21.48
C GLY A 3 7.50 -10.75 20.66
N ILE A 4 7.21 -9.48 20.41
CA ILE A 4 8.20 -8.55 19.85
C ILE A 4 8.97 -7.92 21.01
N THR A 5 10.29 -8.06 21.01
CA THR A 5 11.13 -7.38 22.01
C THR A 5 11.23 -5.90 21.68
N PRO A 6 10.80 -4.99 22.56
CA PRO A 6 10.96 -3.56 22.36
C PRO A 6 12.44 -3.20 22.15
N SER A 7 12.72 -2.38 21.14
CA SER A 7 14.08 -1.91 20.88
C SER A 7 14.02 -0.52 20.21
N SER A 8 15.13 0.20 20.23
CA SER A 8 15.27 1.48 19.51
C SER A 8 15.18 1.35 17.97
N ARG A 9 15.13 0.12 17.45
CA ARG A 9 14.93 -0.17 16.02
C ARG A 9 13.46 -0.15 15.61
N LEU A 10 12.53 -0.22 16.58
CA LEU A 10 11.08 -0.21 16.35
C LEU A 10 10.50 1.04 16.98
N ARG A 11 9.85 1.85 16.17
CA ARG A 11 9.20 3.08 16.62
C ARG A 11 7.70 2.84 16.78
N PRO A 12 7.08 3.25 17.89
CA PRO A 12 5.63 3.37 17.95
C PRO A 12 5.17 4.53 17.06
N SER A 13 3.95 4.45 16.57
CA SER A 13 3.30 5.57 15.89
C SER A 13 2.77 6.62 16.88
N PRO A 14 2.41 7.83 16.45
CA PRO A 14 1.65 8.79 17.27
C PRO A 14 0.31 8.26 17.75
N PHE A 15 -0.26 7.25 17.09
CA PHE A 15 -1.54 6.62 17.43
C PHE A 15 -1.41 5.39 18.32
N TYR A 16 -0.19 4.92 18.60
CA TYR A 16 0.08 3.67 19.32
C TYR A 16 -0.66 3.56 20.65
N ALA A 17 -0.66 4.61 21.47
CA ALA A 17 -1.36 4.61 22.75
C ALA A 17 -2.90 4.46 22.59
N ALA A 18 -3.46 5.05 21.54
CA ALA A 18 -4.87 4.92 21.20
C ALA A 18 -5.20 3.52 20.70
N THR A 19 -4.34 2.90 19.87
CA THR A 19 -4.57 1.50 19.42
C THR A 19 -4.50 0.51 20.58
N LEU A 20 -3.62 0.73 21.56
CA LEU A 20 -3.61 -0.08 22.80
C LEU A 20 -4.91 0.07 23.59
N ALA A 21 -5.44 1.30 23.72
CA ALA A 21 -6.69 1.56 24.42
C ALA A 21 -7.91 0.93 23.71
N GLU A 22 -7.87 0.80 22.38
CA GLU A 22 -8.91 0.10 21.58
C GLU A 22 -8.74 -1.43 21.59
N GLY A 23 -7.73 -1.98 22.27
CA GLY A 23 -7.57 -3.43 22.46
C GLY A 23 -6.87 -4.14 21.30
N VAL A 24 -5.90 -3.49 20.64
CA VAL A 24 -5.08 -4.16 19.63
C VAL A 24 -4.48 -5.46 20.17
N THR A 25 -4.57 -6.53 19.37
CA THR A 25 -4.11 -7.87 19.78
C THR A 25 -2.86 -8.34 19.03
N ALA A 26 -2.55 -7.71 17.90
CA ALA A 26 -1.38 -8.06 17.11
C ALA A 26 -0.79 -6.85 16.37
N PHE A 27 0.53 -6.83 16.29
CA PHE A 27 1.32 -5.90 15.48
C PHE A 27 2.25 -6.66 14.54
N THR A 28 2.57 -6.05 13.42
CA THR A 28 3.71 -6.42 12.59
C THR A 28 4.70 -5.26 12.51
N THR A 29 5.89 -5.52 11.96
CA THR A 29 6.87 -4.48 11.67
C THR A 29 6.74 -4.05 10.22
N TYR A 30 6.68 -2.75 9.99
CA TYR A 30 6.63 -2.13 8.67
C TYR A 30 7.39 -0.80 8.74
N ASN A 31 8.35 -0.57 7.84
CA ASN A 31 9.21 0.63 7.86
C ASN A 31 9.85 0.93 9.23
N HIS A 32 10.29 -0.10 9.96
CA HIS A 32 10.84 0.01 11.32
C HIS A 32 9.84 0.59 12.36
N MET A 33 8.55 0.47 12.10
CA MET A 33 7.50 0.89 13.02
C MET A 33 6.55 -0.27 13.32
N LEU A 34 5.80 -0.16 14.43
CA LEU A 34 4.77 -1.11 14.81
C LEU A 34 3.48 -0.74 14.09
N MET A 35 2.98 -1.65 13.24
CA MET A 35 1.70 -1.54 12.54
C MET A 35 0.68 -2.48 13.16
N PRO A 36 -0.49 -1.99 13.62
CA PRO A 36 -1.57 -2.87 14.05
C PRO A 36 -1.99 -3.80 12.90
N THR A 37 -2.29 -5.06 13.23
CA THR A 37 -2.76 -6.05 12.25
C THR A 37 -4.07 -6.72 12.65
N SER A 38 -4.46 -6.64 13.93
CA SER A 38 -5.74 -7.18 14.41
C SER A 38 -6.14 -6.57 15.74
N PHE A 39 -7.44 -6.42 15.94
CA PHE A 39 -8.08 -6.08 17.21
C PHE A 39 -8.86 -7.26 17.79
N GLY A 40 -8.54 -8.50 17.34
CA GLY A 40 -9.04 -9.74 17.92
C GLY A 40 -10.26 -10.33 17.23
N HIS A 41 -10.87 -9.64 16.28
CA HIS A 41 -12.07 -10.05 15.57
C HIS A 41 -11.91 -9.95 14.05
N PRO A 42 -11.05 -10.77 13.40
CA PRO A 42 -10.67 -10.58 11.99
C PRO A 42 -11.85 -10.56 11.02
N GLU A 43 -12.87 -11.39 11.23
CA GLU A 43 -14.05 -11.42 10.38
C GLU A 43 -14.94 -10.18 10.58
N GLU A 44 -15.12 -9.71 11.82
CA GLU A 44 -15.86 -8.48 12.09
C GLU A 44 -15.12 -7.24 11.54
N GLU A 45 -13.79 -7.21 11.68
CA GLU A 45 -12.94 -6.17 11.11
C GLU A 45 -13.06 -6.14 9.58
N TYR A 46 -13.08 -7.32 8.93
CA TYR A 46 -13.33 -7.44 7.50
C TYR A 46 -14.73 -6.92 7.11
N TRP A 47 -15.80 -7.36 7.79
CA TRP A 47 -17.14 -6.91 7.45
C TRP A 47 -17.37 -5.43 7.75
N ARG A 48 -16.65 -4.87 8.72
CA ARG A 48 -16.69 -3.43 9.02
C ARG A 48 -16.17 -2.60 7.86
N ILE A 49 -15.07 -2.98 7.22
CA ILE A 49 -14.59 -2.25 6.05
C ILE A 49 -15.47 -2.46 4.82
N ILE A 50 -16.09 -3.61 4.67
CA ILE A 50 -16.96 -3.91 3.50
C ILE A 50 -18.30 -3.20 3.60
N ARG A 51 -18.88 -3.06 4.80
CA ARG A 51 -20.28 -2.62 5.00
C ARG A 51 -20.41 -1.31 5.75
N GLY A 52 -19.37 -0.85 6.40
CA GLY A 52 -19.39 0.28 7.31
C GLY A 52 -18.20 1.20 7.14
N VAL A 53 -17.50 1.46 8.24
CA VAL A 53 -16.30 2.31 8.26
C VAL A 53 -15.31 1.80 9.32
N SER A 54 -14.05 1.75 8.92
CA SER A 54 -12.93 1.36 9.77
C SER A 54 -11.88 2.47 9.80
N MET A 55 -11.17 2.58 10.92
CA MET A 55 -10.07 3.53 11.05
C MET A 55 -8.78 2.78 11.38
N TRP A 56 -7.68 3.14 10.68
CA TRP A 56 -6.43 2.41 10.69
C TRP A 56 -5.26 3.32 11.01
N ASP A 57 -4.43 2.90 11.97
CA ASP A 57 -3.10 3.47 12.14
C ASP A 57 -2.18 2.97 11.02
N VAL A 58 -1.97 3.80 10.02
CA VAL A 58 -1.07 3.56 8.89
C VAL A 58 0.12 4.53 8.88
N ALA A 59 0.49 5.07 10.06
CA ALA A 59 1.66 5.93 10.23
C ALA A 59 2.98 5.27 9.80
N VAL A 60 2.98 3.96 9.66
CA VAL A 60 4.08 3.16 9.09
C VAL A 60 4.37 3.49 7.62
N GLU A 61 3.42 4.08 6.91
CA GLU A 61 3.63 4.69 5.59
C GLU A 61 4.35 6.03 5.77
N ARG A 62 5.64 5.93 6.11
CA ARG A 62 6.48 7.10 6.39
C ARG A 62 6.53 8.02 5.18
N GLN A 63 6.65 9.32 5.45
CA GLN A 63 6.76 10.29 4.38
C GLN A 63 8.23 10.57 4.07
N VAL A 64 8.62 10.47 2.80
CA VAL A 64 9.90 11.01 2.31
C VAL A 64 9.61 12.36 1.68
N GLN A 65 10.08 13.43 2.34
CA GLN A 65 9.90 14.79 1.86
C GLN A 65 11.05 15.19 0.93
N LEU A 66 10.69 15.73 -0.21
CA LEU A 66 11.58 16.37 -1.16
C LEU A 66 11.25 17.87 -1.17
N GLN A 67 12.20 18.70 -0.74
CA GLN A 67 11.99 20.15 -0.63
C GLN A 67 13.14 20.94 -1.22
N GLY A 68 12.84 21.90 -2.07
CA GLY A 68 13.81 22.79 -2.69
C GLY A 68 13.58 22.98 -4.19
N PRO A 69 14.39 23.82 -4.84
CA PRO A 69 14.21 24.18 -6.25
C PRO A 69 14.18 23.01 -7.22
N ASP A 70 14.92 21.93 -6.91
CA ASP A 70 14.99 20.73 -7.75
C ASP A 70 14.06 19.59 -7.27
N ALA A 71 13.14 19.82 -6.31
CA ALA A 71 12.28 18.79 -5.75
C ALA A 71 11.42 18.09 -6.82
N GLY A 72 10.80 18.87 -7.72
CA GLY A 72 10.02 18.32 -8.83
C GLY A 72 10.87 17.54 -9.83
N ARG A 73 12.12 17.98 -10.08
CA ARG A 73 13.08 17.27 -10.93
C ARG A 73 13.48 15.93 -10.29
N LEU A 74 13.82 15.93 -9.00
CA LEU A 74 14.12 14.69 -8.28
C LEU A 74 12.93 13.75 -8.29
N ALA A 75 11.71 14.23 -8.01
CA ALA A 75 10.50 13.43 -8.04
C ALA A 75 10.34 12.72 -9.41
N GLN A 76 10.56 13.43 -10.53
CA GLN A 76 10.47 12.82 -11.86
C GLN A 76 11.63 11.85 -12.15
N ILE A 77 12.86 12.11 -11.67
CA ILE A 77 13.99 11.19 -11.84
C ILE A 77 13.75 9.85 -11.14
N LEU A 78 13.04 9.86 -10.00
CA LEU A 78 12.78 8.66 -9.20
C LEU A 78 11.73 7.73 -9.80
N THR A 79 10.88 8.19 -10.72
CA THR A 79 9.81 7.37 -11.30
C THR A 79 9.68 7.57 -12.80
N ALA A 80 9.41 6.49 -13.52
CA ALA A 80 9.05 6.52 -14.94
C ALA A 80 7.58 6.93 -15.18
N ARG A 81 6.81 7.28 -14.15
CA ARG A 81 5.48 7.85 -14.34
C ARG A 81 5.57 9.32 -14.70
N ASP A 82 4.85 9.75 -15.75
CA ASP A 82 4.75 11.17 -16.11
C ASP A 82 4.12 11.98 -14.96
N LEU A 83 4.88 12.96 -14.44
CA LEU A 83 4.47 13.89 -13.40
C LEU A 83 4.13 15.29 -13.94
N THR A 84 4.30 15.56 -15.24
CA THR A 84 4.11 16.90 -15.84
C THR A 84 2.70 17.44 -15.63
N SER A 85 1.69 16.56 -15.60
CA SER A 85 0.29 16.90 -15.36
C SER A 85 -0.09 16.95 -13.88
N CYS A 86 0.84 16.66 -12.93
CA CYS A 86 0.55 16.64 -11.50
C CYS A 86 0.45 18.08 -10.96
N ARG A 87 -0.69 18.40 -10.38
CA ARG A 87 -0.99 19.73 -9.83
C ARG A 87 -0.75 19.78 -8.32
N VAL A 88 -0.51 20.96 -7.78
CA VAL A 88 -0.54 21.18 -6.34
C VAL A 88 -1.90 20.75 -5.77
N GLY A 89 -1.90 20.00 -4.67
CA GLY A 89 -3.09 19.38 -4.11
C GLY A 89 -3.48 18.05 -4.74
N GLN A 90 -2.64 17.49 -5.64
CA GLN A 90 -2.89 16.20 -6.27
C GLN A 90 -1.82 15.17 -5.89
N GLY A 91 -2.27 13.92 -5.65
CA GLY A 91 -1.42 12.76 -5.51
C GLY A 91 -1.37 11.91 -6.77
N LYS A 92 -0.30 11.14 -6.92
CA LYS A 92 -0.15 10.10 -7.96
C LYS A 92 0.50 8.86 -7.37
N TYR A 93 -0.01 7.69 -7.73
CA TYR A 93 0.64 6.41 -7.43
C TYR A 93 1.84 6.23 -8.37
N VAL A 94 3.04 6.07 -7.83
CA VAL A 94 4.29 6.12 -8.60
C VAL A 94 5.18 4.91 -8.29
N PRO A 95 5.27 3.92 -9.19
CA PRO A 95 6.26 2.87 -9.03
C PRO A 95 7.68 3.44 -9.10
N LEU A 96 8.51 3.11 -8.11
CA LEU A 96 9.93 3.44 -8.07
C LEU A 96 10.73 2.19 -8.40
N CYS A 97 11.72 2.34 -9.29
CA CYS A 97 12.57 1.23 -9.71
C CYS A 97 14.05 1.55 -9.47
N ASN A 98 14.86 0.50 -9.35
CA ASN A 98 16.30 0.64 -9.44
C ASN A 98 16.77 0.76 -10.90
N HIS A 99 18.08 0.86 -11.12
CA HIS A 99 18.67 1.00 -12.45
C HIS A 99 18.43 -0.19 -13.39
N ASP A 100 18.14 -1.36 -12.82
CA ASP A 100 17.82 -2.58 -13.57
C ASP A 100 16.32 -2.71 -13.91
N GLY A 101 15.50 -1.72 -13.52
CA GLY A 101 14.05 -1.71 -13.73
C GLY A 101 13.29 -2.57 -12.73
N ILE A 102 13.93 -2.99 -11.63
CA ILE A 102 13.31 -3.75 -10.56
C ILE A 102 12.58 -2.80 -9.61
N LEU A 103 11.36 -3.16 -9.24
CA LEU A 103 10.52 -2.40 -8.31
C LEU A 103 11.16 -2.36 -6.92
N ILE A 104 11.35 -1.15 -6.37
CA ILE A 104 11.91 -0.96 -5.03
C ILE A 104 10.93 -0.31 -4.05
N ASN A 105 9.84 0.25 -4.55
CA ASN A 105 8.71 0.77 -3.78
C ASN A 105 7.58 1.21 -4.73
N ASP A 106 6.39 1.46 -4.20
CA ASP A 106 5.22 1.91 -4.96
C ASP A 106 4.42 2.99 -4.23
N PRO A 107 5.06 4.12 -3.85
CA PRO A 107 4.44 5.13 -3.01
C PRO A 107 3.31 5.90 -3.70
N ILE A 108 2.52 6.58 -2.87
CA ILE A 108 1.73 7.72 -3.33
C ILE A 108 2.60 8.98 -3.22
N LEU A 109 2.84 9.63 -4.34
CA LEU A 109 3.43 10.96 -4.38
C LEU A 109 2.35 12.00 -4.14
N LEU A 110 2.58 12.96 -3.23
CA LEU A 110 1.73 14.13 -3.00
C LEU A 110 2.50 15.39 -3.38
N LYS A 111 1.95 16.22 -4.26
CA LYS A 111 2.51 17.53 -4.61
C LYS A 111 1.91 18.63 -3.74
N LEU A 112 2.60 19.04 -2.69
CA LEU A 112 2.12 20.04 -1.73
C LEU A 112 2.36 21.48 -2.19
N ALA A 113 3.48 21.69 -2.90
CA ALA A 113 3.84 22.95 -3.57
C ALA A 113 4.70 22.62 -4.80
N ASP A 114 5.11 23.62 -5.57
CA ASP A 114 5.97 23.40 -6.74
C ASP A 114 7.37 22.91 -6.33
N ASP A 115 7.81 23.25 -5.14
CA ASP A 115 9.10 22.88 -4.55
C ASP A 115 8.98 21.94 -3.33
N LEU A 116 7.79 21.35 -3.09
CA LEU A 116 7.54 20.47 -1.95
C LEU A 116 6.69 19.25 -2.34
N TYR A 117 7.27 18.06 -2.18
CA TYR A 117 6.64 16.77 -2.46
C TYR A 117 6.82 15.82 -1.29
N TRP A 118 5.82 14.98 -1.05
CA TRP A 118 5.94 13.81 -0.19
C TRP A 118 5.81 12.53 -1.01
N LEU A 119 6.55 11.50 -0.60
CA LEU A 119 6.34 10.12 -1.01
C LEU A 119 5.85 9.35 0.22
N SER A 120 4.59 8.91 0.24
CA SER A 120 4.02 8.01 1.24
C SER A 120 4.44 6.60 0.87
N ILE A 121 5.45 6.05 1.56
CA ILE A 121 6.21 4.89 1.11
C ILE A 121 5.66 3.56 1.64
N ALA A 122 5.77 2.51 0.82
CA ALA A 122 5.71 1.13 1.27
C ALA A 122 7.00 0.71 2.02
N ASP A 123 7.09 -0.56 2.43
CA ASP A 123 8.15 -1.06 3.33
C ASP A 123 9.54 -1.15 2.66
N SER A 124 10.17 -0.01 2.42
CA SER A 124 11.60 0.06 2.07
C SER A 124 12.21 1.44 2.32
N ASN A 125 13.55 1.52 2.41
CA ASN A 125 14.28 2.74 2.77
C ASN A 125 14.43 3.73 1.60
N ILE A 126 13.34 4.22 1.05
CA ILE A 126 13.34 5.19 -0.07
C ILE A 126 14.00 6.52 0.32
N TRP A 127 14.01 6.89 1.60
CA TRP A 127 14.73 8.07 2.06
C TRP A 127 16.23 8.03 1.70
N PHE A 128 16.91 6.89 1.92
CA PHE A 128 18.32 6.72 1.53
C PHE A 128 18.48 6.75 0.00
N TRP A 129 17.57 6.09 -0.72
CA TRP A 129 17.59 6.06 -2.18
C TRP A 129 17.45 7.46 -2.77
N ALA A 130 16.46 8.22 -2.35
CA ALA A 130 16.23 9.58 -2.83
C ALA A 130 17.40 10.52 -2.52
N ARG A 131 17.99 10.42 -1.30
CA ARG A 131 19.18 11.19 -0.93
C ARG A 131 20.40 10.85 -1.79
N ALA A 132 20.63 9.56 -2.05
CA ALA A 132 21.76 9.11 -2.85
C ALA A 132 21.64 9.63 -4.29
N ILE A 133 20.46 9.51 -4.90
CA ILE A 133 20.20 10.03 -6.25
C ILE A 133 20.33 11.56 -6.30
N ALA A 134 19.77 12.27 -5.32
CA ALA A 134 19.88 13.72 -5.24
C ALA A 134 21.34 14.19 -5.18
N ALA A 135 22.14 13.56 -4.33
CA ALA A 135 23.55 13.89 -4.15
C ALA A 135 24.39 13.56 -5.39
N GLU A 136 24.20 12.37 -5.97
CA GLU A 136 24.91 11.93 -7.18
C GLU A 136 24.59 12.82 -8.40
N ARG A 137 23.35 13.31 -8.49
CA ARG A 137 22.90 14.22 -9.57
C ARG A 137 23.18 15.69 -9.28
N GLY A 138 23.74 16.03 -8.11
CA GLY A 138 24.05 17.42 -7.72
C GLY A 138 22.81 18.31 -7.63
N LEU A 139 21.65 17.77 -7.21
CA LEU A 139 20.38 18.50 -7.14
C LEU A 139 20.28 19.35 -5.87
N ASN A 140 19.76 20.56 -6.02
CA ASN A 140 19.46 21.46 -4.91
C ASN A 140 18.11 21.10 -4.29
N VAL A 141 18.10 20.01 -3.52
CA VAL A 141 16.92 19.48 -2.84
C VAL A 141 17.32 18.91 -1.48
N GLN A 142 16.56 19.24 -0.45
CA GLN A 142 16.63 18.60 0.85
C GLN A 142 15.70 17.39 0.86
N VAL A 143 16.25 16.22 1.18
CA VAL A 143 15.48 15.00 1.39
C VAL A 143 15.44 14.70 2.88
N SER A 144 14.24 14.67 3.48
CA SER A 144 14.03 14.50 4.91
C SER A 144 12.83 13.59 5.20
N GLU A 145 12.66 13.22 6.45
CA GLU A 145 11.44 12.61 6.98
C GLU A 145 10.75 13.65 7.86
N PRO A 146 9.60 14.20 7.46
CA PRO A 146 8.85 15.15 8.29
C PRO A 146 8.11 14.42 9.42
N ASP A 147 7.69 15.16 10.46
CA ASP A 147 6.76 14.65 11.47
C ASP A 147 5.34 14.60 10.90
N VAL A 148 5.09 13.59 10.06
CA VAL A 148 3.81 13.39 9.37
C VAL A 148 3.41 11.92 9.46
N SER A 149 2.18 11.69 9.93
CA SER A 149 1.68 10.34 10.20
C SER A 149 0.25 10.17 9.67
N PRO A 150 0.00 9.31 8.67
CA PRO A 150 -1.34 9.07 8.17
C PRO A 150 -2.19 8.22 9.11
N LEU A 151 -3.44 8.65 9.28
CA LEU A 151 -4.56 7.92 9.87
C LEU A 151 -5.59 7.68 8.77
N ALA A 152 -5.88 6.42 8.44
CA ALA A 152 -6.84 6.11 7.38
C ALA A 152 -8.26 5.91 7.95
N VAL A 153 -9.25 6.42 7.23
CA VAL A 153 -10.69 6.18 7.46
C VAL A 153 -11.24 5.56 6.18
N GLN A 154 -11.55 4.27 6.22
CA GLN A 154 -11.83 3.46 5.04
C GLN A 154 -13.17 2.73 5.16
N GLY A 155 -13.85 2.56 4.02
CA GLY A 155 -15.13 1.88 3.92
C GLY A 155 -16.22 2.74 3.29
N PRO A 156 -17.39 2.16 2.93
CA PRO A 156 -18.46 2.87 2.23
C PRO A 156 -19.04 4.05 3.02
N GLN A 157 -18.94 4.06 4.34
CA GLN A 157 -19.41 5.16 5.19
C GLN A 157 -18.28 6.14 5.61
N ALA A 158 -17.06 5.97 5.10
CA ALA A 158 -15.95 6.86 5.41
C ALA A 158 -16.21 8.31 5.00
N GLU A 159 -16.89 8.51 3.87
CA GLU A 159 -17.24 9.84 3.38
C GLU A 159 -18.18 10.58 4.36
N ASP A 160 -19.11 9.88 5.00
CA ASP A 160 -20.03 10.47 5.99
C ASP A 160 -19.29 10.91 7.25
N VAL A 161 -18.40 10.06 7.76
CA VAL A 161 -17.56 10.40 8.92
C VAL A 161 -16.69 11.63 8.62
N VAL A 162 -16.03 11.65 7.46
CA VAL A 162 -15.13 12.75 7.09
C VAL A 162 -15.93 14.02 6.78
N ALA A 163 -17.15 13.92 6.24
CA ALA A 163 -18.04 15.07 6.06
C ALA A 163 -18.51 15.66 7.41
N ALA A 164 -18.75 14.83 8.42
CA ALA A 164 -19.05 15.32 9.77
C ALA A 164 -17.88 16.07 10.40
N LEU A 165 -16.65 15.73 10.08
CA LEU A 165 -15.43 16.37 10.59
C LEU A 165 -15.03 17.64 9.83
N PHE A 166 -15.14 17.64 8.50
CA PHE A 166 -14.58 18.68 7.63
C PHE A 166 -15.62 19.38 6.75
N GLY A 167 -16.89 19.04 6.91
CA GLY A 167 -18.00 19.61 6.15
C GLY A 167 -18.24 18.92 4.79
N GLU A 168 -19.39 19.19 4.19
CA GLU A 168 -19.91 18.55 2.99
C GLU A 168 -19.00 18.69 1.75
N SER A 169 -18.10 19.68 1.72
CA SER A 169 -17.17 19.89 0.60
C SER A 169 -16.24 18.71 0.33
N VAL A 170 -16.03 17.82 1.30
CA VAL A 170 -15.19 16.63 1.13
C VAL A 170 -15.78 15.65 0.12
N ARG A 171 -17.11 15.61 -0.05
CA ARG A 171 -17.79 14.71 -1.00
C ARG A 171 -17.43 15.01 -2.45
N SER A 172 -17.06 16.28 -2.76
CA SER A 172 -16.63 16.69 -4.09
C SER A 172 -15.13 16.45 -4.38
N MET A 173 -14.36 16.04 -3.38
CA MET A 173 -12.94 15.74 -3.57
C MET A 173 -12.78 14.55 -4.51
N LYS A 174 -11.90 14.69 -5.52
CA LYS A 174 -11.59 13.59 -6.43
C LYS A 174 -10.60 12.63 -5.77
N TYR A 175 -10.62 11.36 -6.17
CA TYR A 175 -9.62 10.39 -5.72
C TYR A 175 -8.20 10.85 -6.09
N PHE A 176 -7.25 10.67 -5.16
CA PHE A 176 -5.89 11.22 -5.19
C PHE A 176 -5.80 12.75 -5.19
N TRP A 177 -6.84 13.46 -4.76
CA TRP A 177 -6.73 14.87 -4.41
C TRP A 177 -6.67 15.04 -2.91
N PHE A 178 -5.99 16.10 -2.48
CA PHE A 178 -5.86 16.43 -1.06
C PHE A 178 -5.92 17.94 -0.85
N ARG A 179 -6.09 18.34 0.40
CA ARG A 179 -5.98 19.72 0.84
C ARG A 179 -5.28 19.80 2.19
N GLN A 180 -4.46 20.82 2.36
CA GLN A 180 -3.90 21.18 3.66
C GLN A 180 -5.00 21.91 4.45
N THR A 181 -5.23 21.51 5.70
CA THR A 181 -6.31 22.03 6.56
C THR A 181 -5.98 21.78 8.02
N GLU A 182 -6.91 22.09 8.90
CA GLU A 182 -6.83 21.74 10.32
C GLU A 182 -8.13 21.07 10.78
N LEU A 183 -8.04 20.28 11.83
CA LEU A 183 -9.17 19.69 12.52
C LEU A 183 -9.09 20.06 13.99
N GLN A 184 -9.97 20.97 14.46
CA GLN A 184 -9.97 21.48 15.85
C GLN A 184 -8.59 22.01 16.30
N GLY A 185 -7.88 22.72 15.39
CA GLY A 185 -6.54 23.26 15.64
C GLY A 185 -5.38 22.28 15.43
N ILE A 186 -5.66 21.01 15.06
CA ILE A 186 -4.64 20.03 14.70
C ILE A 186 -4.35 20.15 13.20
N PRO A 187 -3.11 20.45 12.79
CA PRO A 187 -2.76 20.57 11.38
C PRO A 187 -2.75 19.19 10.69
N VAL A 188 -3.47 19.08 9.57
CA VAL A 188 -3.56 17.84 8.80
C VAL A 188 -3.56 18.10 7.29
N VAL A 189 -3.08 17.15 6.53
CA VAL A 189 -3.40 17.05 5.10
C VAL A 189 -4.51 16.01 4.96
N LEU A 190 -5.68 16.44 4.48
CA LEU A 190 -6.80 15.55 4.20
C LEU A 190 -6.74 15.11 2.74
N ALA A 191 -6.51 13.83 2.50
CA ALA A 191 -6.46 13.22 1.18
C ALA A 191 -7.63 12.27 0.95
N ARG A 192 -8.22 12.28 -0.26
CA ARG A 192 -9.13 11.23 -0.68
C ARG A 192 -8.32 10.10 -1.29
N SER A 193 -7.86 9.21 -0.46
CA SER A 193 -6.97 8.09 -0.77
C SER A 193 -7.17 6.95 0.22
N GLY A 194 -6.39 5.89 0.07
CA GLY A 194 -6.38 4.75 0.96
C GLY A 194 -6.09 3.45 0.25
N TRP A 195 -5.64 2.46 1.01
CA TRP A 195 -5.28 1.15 0.51
C TRP A 195 -6.45 0.16 0.65
N SER A 196 -7.61 0.54 0.12
CA SER A 196 -8.79 -0.31 -0.03
C SER A 196 -9.58 0.08 -1.28
N LYS A 197 -10.40 -0.83 -1.78
CA LYS A 197 -11.36 -0.54 -2.86
C LYS A 197 -12.73 -0.12 -2.33
N GLN A 198 -12.85 0.05 -1.02
CA GLN A 198 -14.12 0.41 -0.38
C GLN A 198 -14.35 1.92 -0.28
N GLY A 199 -13.39 2.73 -0.77
CA GLY A 199 -13.39 4.18 -0.63
C GLY A 199 -12.86 4.64 0.72
N GLY A 200 -12.50 5.92 0.82
CA GLY A 200 -12.00 6.45 2.07
C GLY A 200 -11.13 7.69 1.93
N PHE A 201 -10.55 8.06 3.07
CA PHE A 201 -9.68 9.21 3.22
C PHE A 201 -8.49 8.85 4.11
N GLU A 202 -7.44 9.62 3.97
CA GLU A 202 -6.27 9.60 4.85
C GLU A 202 -6.05 11.00 5.41
N LEU A 203 -5.89 11.05 6.74
CA LEU A 203 -5.59 12.26 7.49
C LEU A 203 -4.11 12.21 7.85
N TYR A 204 -3.27 12.94 7.14
CA TYR A 204 -1.84 13.04 7.42
C TYR A 204 -1.65 14.04 8.56
N LEU A 205 -1.49 13.54 9.77
CA LEU A 205 -1.22 14.33 10.96
C LEU A 205 0.16 15.00 10.83
N MET A 206 0.23 16.32 11.00
CA MET A 206 1.47 17.09 10.84
C MET A 206 2.12 17.49 12.18
N ASP A 207 1.65 16.93 13.29
CA ASP A 207 2.19 17.09 14.63
C ASP A 207 1.97 15.80 15.42
N GLY A 208 2.98 14.95 15.49
CA GLY A 208 2.90 13.64 16.14
C GLY A 208 2.50 13.69 17.60
N SER A 209 2.69 14.82 18.31
CA SER A 209 2.23 14.99 19.70
C SER A 209 0.71 14.94 19.84
N GLN A 210 -0.03 15.17 18.76
CA GLN A 210 -1.50 15.20 18.72
C GLN A 210 -2.14 13.87 18.28
N GLY A 211 -1.37 12.79 18.13
CA GLY A 211 -1.87 11.52 17.59
C GLY A 211 -3.08 10.96 18.34
N THR A 212 -3.00 10.85 19.66
CA THR A 212 -4.14 10.36 20.46
C THR A 212 -5.34 11.31 20.39
N ALA A 213 -5.13 12.62 20.32
CA ALA A 213 -6.22 13.60 20.21
C ALA A 213 -6.94 13.45 18.85
N LEU A 214 -6.19 13.38 17.75
CA LEU A 214 -6.77 13.16 16.41
C LEU A 214 -7.54 11.84 16.35
N TRP A 215 -6.96 10.75 16.85
CA TRP A 215 -7.65 9.46 16.94
C TRP A 215 -9.01 9.57 17.62
N ASN A 216 -9.03 10.16 18.82
CA ASN A 216 -10.25 10.29 19.60
C ASN A 216 -11.31 11.18 18.93
N ILE A 217 -10.90 12.27 18.27
CA ILE A 217 -11.83 13.14 17.52
C ILE A 217 -12.48 12.35 16.38
N VAL A 218 -11.71 11.60 15.58
CA VAL A 218 -12.24 10.80 14.49
C VAL A 218 -13.15 9.67 15.02
N ARG A 219 -12.70 9.01 16.09
CA ARG A 219 -13.45 7.91 16.74
C ARG A 219 -14.81 8.39 17.26
N GLU A 220 -14.85 9.55 17.90
CA GLU A 220 -16.08 10.14 18.43
C GLU A 220 -17.03 10.55 17.32
N ALA A 221 -16.53 11.27 16.31
CA ALA A 221 -17.32 11.70 15.18
C ALA A 221 -17.92 10.54 14.38
N GLY A 222 -17.22 9.43 14.27
CA GLY A 222 -17.65 8.24 13.53
C GLY A 222 -18.63 7.32 14.28
N LYS A 223 -18.92 7.56 15.57
CA LYS A 223 -19.85 6.72 16.36
C LYS A 223 -21.22 6.51 15.72
N PRO A 224 -21.87 7.50 15.11
CA PRO A 224 -23.15 7.30 14.47
C PRO A 224 -23.13 6.25 13.34
N TRP A 225 -21.98 6.03 12.73
CA TRP A 225 -21.75 5.05 11.65
C TRP A 225 -21.05 3.77 12.13
N GLY A 226 -20.90 3.59 13.45
CA GLY A 226 -20.27 2.41 14.02
C GLY A 226 -18.79 2.27 13.67
N ILE A 227 -18.08 3.39 13.45
CA ILE A 227 -16.63 3.34 13.19
C ILE A 227 -15.91 2.54 14.26
N GLY A 228 -14.97 1.70 13.87
CA GLY A 228 -14.15 0.93 14.78
C GLY A 228 -12.71 0.84 14.31
N PRO A 229 -11.80 0.46 15.21
CA PRO A 229 -10.42 0.23 14.84
C PRO A 229 -10.33 -0.97 13.89
N GLY A 230 -9.29 -0.97 13.08
CA GLY A 230 -8.95 -2.06 12.17
C GLY A 230 -7.53 -1.87 11.66
N ALA A 231 -7.21 -2.61 10.63
CA ALA A 231 -5.90 -2.59 9.98
C ALA A 231 -6.05 -2.83 8.47
N PRO A 232 -5.03 -2.54 7.65
CA PRO A 232 -4.98 -2.95 6.27
C PRO A 232 -5.38 -4.41 6.12
N ASN A 233 -6.49 -4.67 5.41
CA ASN A 233 -7.14 -5.97 5.45
C ASN A 233 -6.66 -6.90 4.33
N ALA A 234 -6.00 -8.00 4.69
CA ALA A 234 -5.44 -8.95 3.73
C ALA A 234 -6.51 -9.59 2.83
N CYS A 235 -7.70 -9.89 3.37
CA CYS A 235 -8.79 -10.48 2.59
C CYS A 235 -9.31 -9.49 1.55
N GLU A 236 -9.66 -8.27 1.96
CA GLU A 236 -10.18 -7.23 1.08
C GLU A 236 -9.19 -6.88 -0.03
N ARG A 237 -7.89 -6.70 0.30
CA ARG A 237 -6.88 -6.34 -0.70
C ARG A 237 -6.70 -7.41 -1.78
N ILE A 238 -6.68 -8.70 -1.40
CA ILE A 238 -6.52 -9.79 -2.36
C ILE A 238 -7.77 -9.91 -3.24
N GLU A 239 -8.96 -9.86 -2.67
CA GLU A 239 -10.21 -9.82 -3.42
C GLU A 239 -10.22 -8.70 -4.47
N SER A 240 -9.76 -7.52 -4.07
CA SER A 240 -9.71 -6.30 -4.88
C SER A 240 -8.48 -6.19 -5.78
N GLY A 241 -7.55 -7.12 -5.71
CA GLY A 241 -6.35 -7.14 -6.52
C GLY A 241 -5.34 -6.04 -6.16
N LEU A 242 -5.25 -5.61 -4.90
CA LEU A 242 -4.28 -4.60 -4.46
C LEU A 242 -2.93 -5.25 -4.14
N LEU A 243 -1.88 -4.73 -4.78
CA LEU A 243 -0.50 -5.16 -4.55
C LEU A 243 -0.05 -4.76 -3.14
N SER A 244 0.71 -5.63 -2.48
CA SER A 244 1.51 -5.32 -1.29
C SER A 244 2.99 -5.46 -1.66
N TYR A 245 3.69 -4.34 -1.76
CA TYR A 245 5.14 -4.35 -2.01
C TYR A 245 5.85 -5.15 -0.90
N GLY A 246 6.80 -6.00 -1.30
CA GLY A 246 7.52 -6.90 -0.39
C GLY A 246 6.73 -8.14 0.03
N GLY A 247 5.38 -8.10 0.02
CA GLY A 247 4.54 -9.28 0.24
C GLY A 247 4.30 -10.08 -1.05
N ASP A 248 4.02 -9.37 -2.14
CA ASP A 248 3.69 -9.96 -3.45
C ASP A 248 4.79 -9.73 -4.50
N SER A 249 5.93 -9.19 -4.12
CA SER A 249 7.08 -8.92 -4.96
C SER A 249 8.37 -9.27 -4.24
N ASP A 250 9.39 -9.62 -5.01
CA ASP A 250 10.75 -9.86 -4.54
C ASP A 250 11.73 -8.85 -5.16
N ASP A 251 13.01 -8.96 -4.84
CA ASP A 251 14.11 -8.12 -5.34
C ASP A 251 14.47 -8.36 -6.82
N THR A 252 13.69 -9.18 -7.52
CA THR A 252 13.79 -9.43 -8.97
C THR A 252 12.54 -9.02 -9.74
N THR A 253 11.48 -8.57 -9.04
CA THR A 253 10.19 -8.25 -9.63
C THR A 253 10.22 -6.87 -10.29
N ASN A 254 9.79 -6.80 -11.55
CA ASN A 254 9.63 -5.53 -12.25
C ASN A 254 8.14 -5.11 -12.32
N PRO A 255 7.83 -3.83 -12.60
CA PRO A 255 6.46 -3.32 -12.60
C PRO A 255 5.49 -4.04 -13.56
N TYR A 256 6.00 -4.57 -14.67
CA TYR A 256 5.15 -5.25 -15.66
C TYR A 256 4.65 -6.60 -15.13
N GLU A 257 5.45 -7.28 -14.31
CA GLU A 257 5.08 -8.58 -13.73
C GLU A 257 3.94 -8.47 -12.72
N VAL A 258 3.80 -7.31 -12.04
CA VAL A 258 2.80 -7.07 -10.98
C VAL A 258 1.73 -6.06 -11.38
N ARG A 259 1.41 -5.96 -12.66
CA ARG A 259 0.32 -5.14 -13.23
C ARG A 259 0.50 -3.63 -13.05
N LEU A 260 1.71 -3.16 -12.74
CA LEU A 260 2.03 -1.73 -12.63
C LEU A 260 2.55 -1.11 -13.93
N GLY A 261 2.69 -1.89 -15.00
CA GLY A 261 3.17 -1.42 -16.31
C GLY A 261 2.38 -0.24 -16.87
N LYS A 262 1.09 -0.13 -16.55
CA LYS A 262 0.24 1.01 -16.94
C LYS A 262 0.67 2.36 -16.36
N TYR A 263 1.54 2.35 -15.36
CA TYR A 263 2.08 3.55 -14.72
C TYR A 263 3.47 3.92 -15.23
N ILE A 264 4.03 3.14 -16.17
CA ILE A 264 5.34 3.37 -16.76
C ILE A 264 5.15 4.12 -18.08
N ASP A 265 5.65 5.34 -18.13
CA ASP A 265 5.75 6.10 -19.38
C ASP A 265 7.08 5.77 -20.08
N LEU A 266 7.01 5.06 -21.18
CA LEU A 266 8.18 4.70 -21.98
C LEU A 266 8.84 5.91 -22.68
N HIS A 267 8.16 7.06 -22.72
CA HIS A 267 8.68 8.33 -23.24
C HIS A 267 9.29 9.20 -22.14
N ALA A 268 9.33 8.72 -20.89
CA ALA A 268 9.98 9.44 -19.80
C ALA A 268 11.44 9.80 -20.17
N PRO A 269 11.98 10.91 -19.64
CA PRO A 269 13.36 11.34 -19.91
C PRO A 269 14.40 10.24 -19.62
N ASP A 270 15.50 10.26 -20.37
CA ASP A 270 16.55 9.23 -20.29
C ASP A 270 17.32 9.24 -18.95
N ASP A 271 17.25 10.33 -18.18
CA ASP A 271 17.84 10.46 -16.86
C ASP A 271 16.96 9.88 -15.72
N VAL A 272 15.74 9.44 -16.04
CA VAL A 272 14.90 8.73 -15.09
C VAL A 272 15.51 7.37 -14.74
N VAL A 273 15.60 7.10 -13.44
CA VAL A 273 16.21 5.86 -12.93
C VAL A 273 15.48 4.63 -13.46
N GLY A 274 16.24 3.72 -14.05
CA GLY A 274 15.75 2.45 -14.57
C GLY A 274 15.01 2.51 -15.91
N ILE A 275 14.77 3.69 -16.50
CA ILE A 275 13.95 3.82 -17.74
C ILE A 275 14.50 2.98 -18.89
N GLN A 276 15.82 2.91 -19.07
CA GLN A 276 16.42 2.13 -20.16
C GLN A 276 16.19 0.62 -19.96
N ALA A 277 16.24 0.14 -18.70
CA ALA A 277 15.92 -1.24 -18.38
C ALA A 277 14.42 -1.53 -18.57
N LEU A 278 13.56 -0.63 -18.12
CA LEU A 278 12.10 -0.75 -18.30
C LEU A 278 11.70 -0.81 -19.78
N ARG A 279 12.33 -0.02 -20.65
CA ARG A 279 12.12 -0.10 -22.12
C ARG A 279 12.54 -1.46 -22.68
N ARG A 280 13.69 -2.00 -22.24
CA ARG A 280 14.16 -3.34 -22.67
C ARG A 280 13.19 -4.43 -22.20
N ILE A 281 12.76 -4.39 -20.93
CA ILE A 281 11.82 -5.36 -20.36
C ILE A 281 10.49 -5.30 -21.10
N HIS A 282 9.98 -4.10 -21.37
CA HIS A 282 8.74 -3.93 -22.13
C HIS A 282 8.83 -4.55 -23.52
N THR A 283 9.93 -4.32 -24.25
CA THR A 283 10.14 -4.84 -25.60
C THR A 283 10.28 -6.37 -25.62
N ALA A 284 10.98 -6.94 -24.63
CA ALA A 284 11.17 -8.39 -24.53
C ALA A 284 9.92 -9.13 -23.99
N GLY A 285 9.04 -8.40 -23.30
CA GLY A 285 7.97 -8.95 -22.47
C GLY A 285 8.47 -9.40 -21.08
N PRO A 286 7.63 -9.29 -20.04
CA PRO A 286 7.98 -9.78 -18.72
C PRO A 286 8.07 -11.32 -18.74
N ARG A 287 8.92 -11.87 -17.86
CA ARG A 287 9.07 -13.33 -17.74
C ARG A 287 7.98 -13.97 -16.89
N ARG A 288 7.40 -13.20 -15.99
CA ARG A 288 6.35 -13.60 -15.04
C ARG A 288 5.16 -12.66 -15.15
N GLN A 289 4.04 -13.10 -14.62
CA GLN A 289 2.87 -12.25 -14.45
C GLN A 289 2.14 -12.59 -13.16
N GLN A 290 1.50 -11.60 -12.58
CA GLN A 290 0.65 -11.80 -11.41
C GLN A 290 -0.77 -12.17 -11.85
N LEU A 291 -1.21 -13.36 -11.47
CA LEU A 291 -2.57 -13.86 -11.62
C LEU A 291 -3.19 -14.17 -10.27
N GLY A 292 -4.51 -14.22 -10.22
CA GLY A 292 -5.22 -14.79 -9.08
C GLY A 292 -5.04 -16.31 -9.04
N VAL A 293 -5.04 -16.87 -7.82
CA VAL A 293 -5.09 -18.31 -7.58
C VAL A 293 -6.30 -18.59 -6.72
N LYS A 294 -7.23 -19.38 -7.22
CA LYS A 294 -8.35 -19.93 -6.43
C LYS A 294 -8.00 -21.36 -6.09
N LEU A 295 -7.83 -21.66 -4.79
CA LEU A 295 -7.57 -23.00 -4.31
C LEU A 295 -8.88 -23.78 -4.17
N ASP A 296 -8.81 -25.08 -4.47
CA ASP A 296 -9.94 -25.97 -4.28
C ASP A 296 -10.16 -26.25 -2.79
N GLY A 297 -11.40 -26.59 -2.43
CA GLY A 297 -11.80 -26.84 -1.06
C GLY A 297 -12.63 -25.70 -0.44
N ASP A 298 -13.36 -26.04 0.60
CA ASP A 298 -14.36 -25.20 1.28
C ASP A 298 -13.94 -24.80 2.71
N GLN A 299 -12.68 -25.10 3.08
CA GLN A 299 -12.15 -24.81 4.40
C GLN A 299 -11.03 -23.77 4.32
N PRO A 300 -10.97 -22.82 5.29
CA PRO A 300 -9.87 -21.88 5.38
C PRO A 300 -8.51 -22.60 5.46
N THR A 301 -7.59 -22.17 4.61
CA THR A 301 -6.20 -22.65 4.60
C THR A 301 -5.30 -21.52 5.05
N ALA A 302 -4.53 -21.73 6.12
CA ALA A 302 -3.50 -20.78 6.51
C ALA A 302 -2.24 -21.01 5.66
N LEU A 303 -1.64 -19.94 5.14
CA LEU A 303 -0.28 -19.96 4.63
C LEU A 303 0.69 -19.65 5.77
N GLY A 304 1.83 -20.34 5.77
CA GLY A 304 2.97 -19.96 6.59
C GLY A 304 3.62 -18.64 6.13
N PHE A 305 4.84 -18.39 6.58
CA PHE A 305 5.59 -17.13 6.31
C PHE A 305 6.31 -17.10 4.95
N HIS A 306 6.14 -18.12 4.09
CA HIS A 306 6.89 -18.27 2.86
C HIS A 306 5.99 -18.37 1.64
N TRP A 307 6.51 -17.97 0.51
CA TRP A 307 5.89 -18.24 -0.79
C TRP A 307 5.87 -19.75 -1.07
N HIS A 308 4.82 -20.22 -1.74
CA HIS A 308 4.61 -21.64 -2.01
C HIS A 308 4.69 -21.92 -3.51
N ALA A 309 5.50 -22.92 -3.90
CA ALA A 309 5.68 -23.27 -5.29
C ALA A 309 4.36 -23.66 -5.96
N ILE A 310 4.11 -23.08 -7.14
CA ILE A 310 3.00 -23.42 -8.02
C ILE A 310 3.53 -24.31 -9.15
N HIS A 311 2.86 -25.45 -9.37
CA HIS A 311 3.17 -26.39 -10.45
C HIS A 311 1.99 -26.49 -11.41
N LYS A 312 2.29 -26.55 -12.71
CA LYS A 312 1.36 -26.87 -13.80
C LYS A 312 1.92 -28.08 -14.52
N GLU A 313 1.12 -29.15 -14.69
CA GLU A 313 1.55 -30.38 -15.35
C GLU A 313 2.87 -30.98 -14.81
N GLY A 314 3.07 -30.86 -13.49
CA GLY A 314 4.28 -31.35 -12.80
C GLY A 314 5.50 -30.43 -12.87
N GLN A 315 5.46 -29.34 -13.64
CA GLN A 315 6.54 -28.36 -13.73
C GLN A 315 6.27 -27.14 -12.86
N ARG A 316 7.29 -26.64 -12.15
CA ARG A 316 7.17 -25.39 -11.39
C ARG A 316 7.03 -24.22 -12.35
N VAL A 317 5.95 -23.46 -12.20
CA VAL A 317 5.64 -22.28 -13.02
C VAL A 317 5.67 -20.97 -12.25
N GLY A 318 5.87 -20.99 -10.96
CA GLY A 318 5.94 -19.78 -10.14
C GLY A 318 5.66 -20.03 -8.68
N ASP A 319 5.21 -18.99 -7.98
CA ASP A 319 4.97 -19.04 -6.53
C ASP A 319 3.65 -18.34 -6.16
N LEU A 320 2.94 -18.93 -5.21
CA LEU A 320 1.83 -18.31 -4.50
C LEU A 320 2.42 -17.38 -3.44
N THR A 321 2.24 -16.09 -3.60
CA THR A 321 2.87 -15.06 -2.74
C THR A 321 2.04 -14.77 -1.49
N ASN A 322 0.72 -14.96 -1.60
CA ASN A 322 -0.22 -14.70 -0.53
C ASN A 322 -1.47 -15.57 -0.71
N CYS A 323 -2.16 -15.86 0.39
CA CYS A 323 -3.46 -16.55 0.33
C CYS A 323 -4.30 -16.22 1.56
N VAL A 324 -5.58 -16.03 1.35
CA VAL A 324 -6.57 -15.79 2.41
C VAL A 324 -7.86 -16.54 2.11
N TRP A 325 -8.64 -16.78 3.15
CA TRP A 325 -10.04 -17.15 3.00
C TRP A 325 -10.88 -15.92 2.68
N SER A 326 -11.52 -15.90 1.52
CA SER A 326 -12.45 -14.83 1.17
C SER A 326 -13.83 -15.10 1.80
N HIS A 327 -14.26 -14.18 2.66
CA HIS A 327 -15.57 -14.28 3.28
C HIS A 327 -16.72 -14.04 2.31
N ARG A 328 -16.49 -13.27 1.21
CA ARG A 328 -17.50 -13.02 0.15
C ARG A 328 -17.59 -14.16 -0.85
N LEU A 329 -16.45 -14.73 -1.21
CA LEU A 329 -16.38 -15.77 -2.25
C LEU A 329 -16.48 -17.19 -1.71
N HIS A 330 -16.31 -17.37 -0.39
CA HIS A 330 -16.26 -18.68 0.28
C HIS A 330 -15.22 -19.63 -0.32
N HIS A 331 -14.04 -19.07 -0.64
CA HIS A 331 -12.89 -19.81 -1.18
C HIS A 331 -11.57 -19.23 -0.65
N ASN A 332 -10.53 -20.08 -0.62
CA ASN A 332 -9.16 -19.59 -0.50
C ASN A 332 -8.73 -18.98 -1.81
N ILE A 333 -8.33 -17.71 -1.77
CA ILE A 333 -7.84 -16.94 -2.91
C ILE A 333 -6.48 -16.34 -2.59
N GLY A 334 -5.66 -16.17 -3.60
CA GLY A 334 -4.32 -15.60 -3.42
C GLY A 334 -3.75 -15.02 -4.69
N PHE A 335 -2.53 -14.50 -4.62
CA PHE A 335 -1.79 -14.05 -5.78
C PHE A 335 -0.70 -15.05 -6.15
N GLY A 336 -0.66 -15.44 -7.40
CA GLY A 336 0.43 -16.22 -7.99
C GLY A 336 1.28 -15.32 -8.88
N LEU A 337 2.59 -15.29 -8.62
CA LEU A 337 3.56 -14.73 -9.54
C LEU A 337 4.08 -15.89 -10.41
N VAL A 338 3.50 -16.04 -11.59
CA VAL A 338 3.67 -17.23 -12.45
C VAL A 338 4.30 -16.88 -13.79
N ALA A 339 4.81 -17.88 -14.51
CA ALA A 339 5.37 -17.73 -15.84
C ALA A 339 4.40 -16.99 -16.79
N ALA A 340 4.93 -16.19 -17.69
CA ALA A 340 4.14 -15.31 -18.56
C ALA A 340 3.22 -16.03 -19.54
N ASP A 341 3.46 -17.32 -19.79
CA ASP A 341 2.64 -18.18 -20.66
C ASP A 341 1.45 -18.84 -19.93
N CYS A 342 1.38 -18.75 -18.61
CA CYS A 342 0.21 -19.18 -17.85
C CYS A 342 -1.02 -18.31 -18.14
N GLN A 343 -2.21 -18.93 -18.12
CA GLN A 343 -3.46 -18.24 -18.44
C GLN A 343 -4.52 -18.44 -17.34
N PRO A 344 -5.44 -17.50 -17.17
CA PRO A 344 -6.65 -17.74 -16.38
C PRO A 344 -7.38 -18.99 -16.89
N GLY A 345 -7.77 -19.87 -15.96
CA GLY A 345 -8.37 -21.19 -16.26
C GLY A 345 -7.38 -22.33 -16.16
N ASP A 346 -6.07 -22.10 -16.19
CA ASP A 346 -5.07 -23.16 -16.00
C ASP A 346 -5.23 -23.85 -14.65
N ARG A 347 -5.20 -25.19 -14.67
CA ARG A 347 -5.16 -26.00 -13.44
C ARG A 347 -3.74 -26.05 -12.90
N VAL A 348 -3.60 -25.81 -11.63
CA VAL A 348 -2.32 -25.77 -10.92
C VAL A 348 -2.38 -26.54 -9.62
N VAL A 349 -1.20 -26.87 -9.09
CA VAL A 349 -1.05 -27.47 -7.76
C VAL A 349 -0.09 -26.60 -6.96
N VAL A 350 -0.53 -26.14 -5.80
CA VAL A 350 0.30 -25.42 -4.83
C VAL A 350 0.93 -26.43 -3.87
N HIS A 351 2.25 -26.38 -3.73
CA HIS A 351 3.01 -27.23 -2.82
C HIS A 351 3.29 -26.50 -1.52
N LYS A 352 2.65 -26.95 -0.43
CA LYS A 352 2.75 -26.35 0.90
C LYS A 352 3.19 -27.39 1.91
N GLU A 353 4.39 -27.26 2.50
CA GLU A 353 4.87 -28.05 3.64
C GLU A 353 4.56 -29.57 3.53
N GLY A 354 4.83 -30.14 2.35
CA GLY A 354 4.57 -31.58 2.07
C GLY A 354 3.13 -31.91 1.67
N GLN A 355 2.25 -30.92 1.61
CA GLN A 355 0.88 -31.06 1.09
C GLN A 355 0.79 -30.49 -0.31
N GLN A 356 -0.10 -31.06 -1.11
CA GLN A 356 -0.44 -30.58 -2.45
C GLN A 356 -1.87 -30.10 -2.46
N GLN A 357 -2.09 -28.84 -2.80
CA GLN A 357 -3.42 -28.25 -2.89
C GLN A 357 -3.73 -27.84 -4.32
N PRO A 358 -4.71 -28.48 -4.98
CA PRO A 358 -5.15 -28.09 -6.30
C PRO A 358 -5.77 -26.70 -6.32
N GLY A 359 -5.71 -26.05 -7.46
CA GLY A 359 -6.33 -24.76 -7.67
C GLY A 359 -6.43 -24.40 -9.15
N THR A 360 -6.94 -23.21 -9.42
CA THR A 360 -7.12 -22.68 -10.78
C THR A 360 -6.62 -21.24 -10.81
N LEU A 361 -5.87 -20.89 -11.84
CA LEU A 361 -5.47 -19.52 -12.10
C LEU A 361 -6.69 -18.67 -12.52
N GLN A 362 -6.73 -17.44 -12.08
CA GLN A 362 -7.85 -16.51 -12.31
C GLN A 362 -7.32 -15.16 -12.80
N ALA A 363 -8.15 -14.46 -13.57
CA ALA A 363 -7.91 -13.03 -13.81
C ALA A 363 -8.06 -12.24 -12.50
N LEU A 364 -7.36 -11.11 -12.39
CA LEU A 364 -7.50 -10.17 -11.28
C LEU A 364 -8.18 -8.87 -11.74
N PRO A 365 -8.98 -8.22 -10.87
CA PRO A 365 -9.34 -8.61 -9.50
C PRO A 365 -10.31 -9.80 -9.45
N PHE A 366 -10.49 -10.39 -8.25
CA PHE A 366 -11.49 -11.44 -8.04
C PHE A 366 -12.92 -10.89 -7.98
N ILE A 367 -13.07 -9.62 -7.54
CA ILE A 367 -14.33 -8.90 -7.36
C ILE A 367 -14.25 -7.53 -8.03
#